data_b6e836b5af315d4d6d3dea04a565e05a
#
_entry.id   b6e836b5af315d4d6d3dea04a565e05a
#
_cell.length_a   1.000
_cell.length_b   1.000
_cell.length_c   1.000
_cell.angle_alpha   90.00
_cell.angle_beta   90.00
_cell.angle_gamma   90.00
#
_symmetry.space_group_name_H-M   'P 1'
#
loop_
_entity.id
_entity.type
_entity.pdbx_description
1 polymer ?
#
loop_
_entity_poly.entity_id
_entity_poly.type
_entity_poly.pdbx_seq_one_letter_code
_entity_poly.pdbx_strand_id
1 'polypeptide(L)'
;MANLDLLMRSLEFIEEHLEDTVAVQTADIAAACYASKSALEKLFKYTIHFSVHDYIIRRKMTRAARLMIEKPALSILDIAVQFGYSSHEAFTRTFSQVWNCNPSDFKKRYTEKGREHSAELFPKITGFIQLEGETIMRRTVDISELYDFFKSRKDCWFVCGDIVHLIPINEISHKAGDAAIAEALRRMESVCGPEDVVFRIGGDEFALLTNSREQAYAQELKEKILAMNEQPIQFEGKDIPLSLYAKTVKIEDKTVRYSEMFPKLMIPDTEKTNKK
;
A
#
# COMPACT_ATOMS: atom_id res chain seq x y z
N MET A 1 4.52 -7.04 14.24
CA MET A 1 5.10 -5.73 14.59
C MET A 1 6.38 -5.44 13.79
N ALA A 2 7.40 -6.27 13.88
CA ALA A 2 8.70 -6.01 13.21
C ALA A 2 8.60 -5.80 11.68
N ASN A 3 7.72 -6.51 10.99
CA ASN A 3 7.62 -6.46 9.53
C ASN A 3 7.12 -5.12 9.00
N LEU A 4 6.18 -4.52 9.70
CA LEU A 4 5.59 -3.28 9.23
C LEU A 4 6.48 -2.08 9.50
N ASP A 5 7.12 -2.04 10.66
CA ASP A 5 8.15 -1.05 10.98
C ASP A 5 9.33 -1.14 9.99
N LEU A 6 9.73 -2.37 9.63
CA LEU A 6 10.74 -2.59 8.60
C LEU A 6 10.27 -2.06 7.23
N LEU A 7 9.02 -2.35 6.82
CA LEU A 7 8.48 -1.84 5.56
C LEU A 7 8.57 -0.32 5.50
N MET A 8 8.12 0.33 6.56
CA MET A 8 8.02 1.80 6.57
C MET A 8 9.38 2.48 6.56
N ARG A 9 10.33 2.00 7.39
CA ARG A 9 11.71 2.49 7.34
C ARG A 9 12.34 2.28 5.96
N SER A 10 12.00 1.18 5.31
CA SER A 10 12.50 0.89 3.97
C SER A 10 11.90 1.84 2.93
N LEU A 11 10.61 2.15 3.00
CA LEU A 11 9.96 3.11 2.11
C LEU A 11 10.51 4.53 2.32
N GLU A 12 10.71 4.94 3.57
CA GLU A 12 11.31 6.23 3.93
C GLU A 12 12.74 6.35 3.39
N PHE A 13 13.57 5.34 3.64
CA PHE A 13 14.93 5.29 3.13
C PHE A 13 14.96 5.35 1.59
N ILE A 14 14.10 4.59 0.91
CA ILE A 14 14.00 4.64 -0.54
C ILE A 14 13.63 6.04 -1.02
N GLU A 15 12.64 6.69 -0.38
CA GLU A 15 12.19 8.03 -0.78
C GLU A 15 13.27 9.09 -0.59
N GLU A 16 14.03 9.03 0.50
CA GLU A 16 15.14 9.95 0.77
C GLU A 16 16.29 9.82 -0.24
N HIS A 17 16.51 8.61 -0.80
CA HIS A 17 17.61 8.31 -1.70
C HIS A 17 17.15 8.08 -3.16
N LEU A 18 15.90 8.44 -3.48
CA LEU A 18 15.31 8.14 -4.78
C LEU A 18 16.02 8.86 -5.95
N GLU A 19 16.57 10.05 -5.70
CA GLU A 19 17.25 10.90 -6.67
C GLU A 19 18.78 10.78 -6.58
N ASP A 20 19.30 9.86 -5.77
CA ASP A 20 20.75 9.66 -5.70
C ASP A 20 21.31 9.15 -7.03
N THR A 21 22.49 9.66 -7.40
CA THR A 21 23.21 9.26 -8.61
C THR A 21 23.66 7.81 -8.57
N VAL A 22 23.91 7.27 -7.38
CA VAL A 22 24.20 5.86 -7.15
C VAL A 22 22.92 5.12 -6.88
N ALA A 23 22.65 4.08 -7.67
CA ALA A 23 21.44 3.29 -7.50
C ALA A 23 21.43 2.58 -6.14
N VAL A 24 20.41 2.86 -5.32
CA VAL A 24 20.19 2.21 -4.04
C VAL A 24 19.96 0.71 -4.25
N GLN A 25 20.76 -0.10 -3.58
CA GLN A 25 20.65 -1.55 -3.64
C GLN A 25 19.80 -2.07 -2.48
N THR A 26 19.13 -3.21 -2.69
CA THR A 26 18.35 -3.88 -1.64
C THR A 26 19.19 -4.15 -0.37
N ALA A 27 20.49 -4.39 -0.54
CA ALA A 27 21.40 -4.61 0.59
C ALA A 27 21.61 -3.35 1.44
N ASP A 28 21.69 -2.18 0.79
CA ASP A 28 21.88 -0.89 1.49
C ASP A 28 20.64 -0.54 2.32
N ILE A 29 19.45 -0.73 1.74
CA ILE A 29 18.18 -0.53 2.42
C ILE A 29 18.07 -1.47 3.63
N ALA A 30 18.38 -2.75 3.44
CA ALA A 30 18.32 -3.74 4.51
C ALA A 30 19.28 -3.40 5.66
N ALA A 31 20.51 -2.98 5.33
CA ALA A 31 21.50 -2.55 6.32
C ALA A 31 21.04 -1.31 7.10
N ALA A 32 20.54 -0.29 6.40
CA ALA A 32 20.01 0.93 7.02
C ALA A 32 18.80 0.64 7.94
N CYS A 33 18.01 -0.37 7.59
CA CYS A 33 16.84 -0.80 8.37
C CYS A 33 17.15 -1.87 9.44
N TYR A 34 18.41 -2.23 9.63
CA TYR A 34 18.85 -3.29 10.57
C TYR A 34 18.17 -4.65 10.28
N ALA A 35 18.00 -5.00 9.01
CA ALA A 35 17.36 -6.23 8.57
C ALA A 35 18.26 -7.04 7.62
N SER A 36 17.95 -8.32 7.44
CA SER A 36 18.58 -9.09 6.38
C SER A 36 17.91 -8.79 5.02
N LYS A 37 18.72 -8.85 3.94
CA LYS A 37 18.21 -8.71 2.57
C LYS A 37 17.03 -9.64 2.29
N SER A 38 17.13 -10.92 2.72
CA SER A 38 16.07 -11.91 2.53
C SER A 38 14.78 -11.55 3.28
N ALA A 39 14.87 -11.00 4.49
CA ALA A 39 13.69 -10.54 5.23
C ALA A 39 13.00 -9.39 4.51
N LEU A 40 13.78 -8.42 4.02
CA LEU A 40 13.25 -7.27 3.26
C LEU A 40 12.58 -7.73 1.94
N GLU A 41 13.22 -8.61 1.17
CA GLU A 41 12.66 -9.14 -0.08
C GLU A 41 11.35 -9.90 0.14
N LYS A 42 11.28 -10.74 1.17
CA LYS A 42 10.06 -11.45 1.55
C LYS A 42 8.95 -10.49 1.96
N LEU A 43 9.29 -9.48 2.75
CA LEU A 43 8.35 -8.46 3.20
C LEU A 43 7.74 -7.70 2.02
N PHE A 44 8.55 -7.21 1.09
CA PHE A 44 8.07 -6.49 -0.09
C PHE A 44 7.19 -7.39 -0.97
N LYS A 45 7.63 -8.62 -1.23
CA LYS A 45 6.85 -9.57 -2.02
C LYS A 45 5.49 -9.86 -1.37
N TYR A 46 5.45 -9.97 -0.05
CA TYR A 46 4.24 -10.28 0.70
C TYR A 46 3.28 -9.09 0.80
N THR A 47 3.78 -7.89 1.11
CA THR A 47 2.95 -6.71 1.41
C THR A 47 2.66 -5.84 0.19
N ILE A 48 3.61 -5.74 -0.74
CA ILE A 48 3.53 -4.86 -1.92
C ILE A 48 3.36 -5.68 -3.21
N HIS A 49 3.62 -6.99 -3.19
CA HIS A 49 3.59 -7.91 -4.33
C HIS A 49 4.64 -7.62 -5.42
N PHE A 50 5.59 -6.73 -5.14
CA PHE A 50 6.74 -6.42 -6.00
C PHE A 50 8.05 -6.76 -5.31
N SER A 51 9.12 -6.91 -6.10
CA SER A 51 10.46 -6.89 -5.53
C SER A 51 10.82 -5.47 -5.06
N VAL A 52 11.78 -5.36 -4.15
CA VAL A 52 12.32 -4.05 -3.72
C VAL A 52 12.79 -3.24 -4.92
N HIS A 53 13.48 -3.89 -5.85
CA HIS A 53 13.99 -3.27 -7.07
C HIS A 53 12.86 -2.74 -7.97
N ASP A 54 11.82 -3.55 -8.21
CA ASP A 54 10.67 -3.13 -9.02
C ASP A 54 9.90 -1.97 -8.38
N TYR A 55 9.79 -1.97 -7.05
CA TYR A 55 9.20 -0.85 -6.32
C TYR A 55 9.99 0.45 -6.54
N ILE A 56 11.33 0.41 -6.40
CA ILE A 56 12.19 1.58 -6.61
C ILE A 56 12.05 2.09 -8.05
N ILE A 57 12.08 1.20 -9.04
CA ILE A 57 11.91 1.58 -10.45
C ILE A 57 10.56 2.26 -10.67
N ARG A 58 9.47 1.66 -10.20
CA ARG A 58 8.13 2.24 -10.34
C ARG A 58 8.03 3.60 -9.66
N ARG A 59 8.56 3.71 -8.44
CA ARG A 59 8.57 4.98 -7.71
C ARG A 59 9.36 6.06 -8.45
N LYS A 60 10.54 5.75 -8.96
CA LYS A 60 11.33 6.67 -9.81
C LYS A 60 10.53 7.12 -11.03
N MET A 61 9.89 6.21 -11.74
CA MET A 61 9.09 6.54 -12.93
C MET A 61 7.86 7.38 -12.59
N THR A 62 7.21 7.13 -11.48
CA THR A 62 6.07 7.94 -10.99
C THR A 62 6.53 9.36 -10.63
N ARG A 63 7.65 9.50 -9.92
CA ARG A 63 8.23 10.81 -9.61
C ARG A 63 8.68 11.56 -10.86
N ALA A 64 9.30 10.86 -11.81
CA ALA A 64 9.69 11.43 -13.10
C ALA A 64 8.47 11.93 -13.91
N ALA A 65 7.39 11.14 -13.94
CA ALA A 65 6.14 11.52 -14.60
C ALA A 65 5.52 12.79 -13.97
N ARG A 66 5.50 12.87 -12.63
CA ARG A 66 5.06 14.09 -11.93
C ARG A 66 5.93 15.30 -12.28
N LEU A 67 7.24 15.12 -12.26
CA LEU A 67 8.18 16.19 -12.58
C LEU A 67 7.99 16.72 -14.01
N MET A 68 7.65 15.87 -14.98
CA MET A 68 7.33 16.28 -16.35
C MET A 68 6.11 17.21 -16.42
N ILE A 69 5.14 17.02 -15.54
CA ILE A 69 3.91 17.82 -15.47
C ILE A 69 4.15 19.10 -14.68
N GLU A 70 4.83 19.02 -13.55
CA GLU A 70 5.08 20.15 -12.65
C GLU A 70 6.10 21.15 -13.23
N LYS A 71 7.10 20.64 -13.94
CA LYS A 71 8.20 21.40 -14.54
C LYS A 71 8.32 21.13 -16.05
N PRO A 72 7.35 21.56 -16.87
CA PRO A 72 7.32 21.24 -18.29
C PRO A 72 8.51 21.81 -19.10
N ALA A 73 9.26 22.76 -18.54
CA ALA A 73 10.46 23.30 -19.15
C ALA A 73 11.67 22.34 -19.09
N LEU A 74 11.71 21.37 -18.15
CA LEU A 74 12.80 20.41 -18.07
C LEU A 74 12.77 19.47 -19.28
N SER A 75 13.94 19.18 -19.85
CA SER A 75 14.04 18.17 -20.89
C SER A 75 13.88 16.76 -20.29
N ILE A 76 13.51 15.79 -21.13
CA ILE A 76 13.42 14.38 -20.70
C ILE A 76 14.79 13.86 -20.29
N LEU A 77 15.86 14.37 -20.92
CA LEU A 77 17.23 14.00 -20.59
C LEU A 77 17.61 14.51 -19.18
N ASP A 78 17.27 15.76 -18.84
CA ASP A 78 17.53 16.30 -17.51
C ASP A 78 16.83 15.49 -16.43
N ILE A 79 15.59 15.10 -16.69
CA ILE A 79 14.81 14.25 -15.80
C ILE A 79 15.46 12.86 -15.69
N ALA A 80 15.90 12.25 -16.79
CA ALA A 80 16.57 10.96 -16.79
C ALA A 80 17.84 11.00 -15.93
N VAL A 81 18.66 12.03 -16.09
CA VAL A 81 19.89 12.26 -15.30
C VAL A 81 19.58 12.43 -13.82
N GLN A 82 18.55 13.20 -13.47
CA GLN A 82 18.14 13.42 -12.07
C GLN A 82 17.78 12.10 -11.36
N PHE A 83 17.19 11.14 -12.08
CA PHE A 83 16.85 9.82 -11.52
C PHE A 83 17.95 8.77 -11.71
N GLY A 84 19.18 9.18 -12.08
CA GLY A 84 20.36 8.30 -12.14
C GLY A 84 20.44 7.44 -13.39
N TYR A 85 19.75 7.81 -14.48
CA TYR A 85 19.87 7.10 -15.77
C TYR A 85 21.04 7.66 -16.58
N SER A 86 21.91 6.76 -17.04
CA SER A 86 23.09 7.13 -17.84
C SER A 86 22.77 7.44 -19.30
N SER A 87 21.58 7.07 -19.79
CA SER A 87 21.15 7.37 -21.15
C SER A 87 19.66 7.61 -21.26
N HIS A 88 19.27 8.43 -22.25
CA HIS A 88 17.88 8.70 -22.61
C HIS A 88 17.14 7.41 -23.01
N GLU A 89 17.81 6.51 -23.71
CA GLU A 89 17.24 5.24 -24.19
C GLU A 89 16.90 4.30 -23.02
N ALA A 90 17.81 4.19 -22.04
CA ALA A 90 17.59 3.38 -20.84
C ALA A 90 16.38 3.91 -20.04
N PHE A 91 16.32 5.22 -19.84
CA PHE A 91 15.19 5.87 -19.19
C PHE A 91 13.88 5.65 -19.95
N THR A 92 13.88 5.92 -21.27
CA THR A 92 12.69 5.78 -22.13
C THR A 92 12.15 4.36 -22.11
N ARG A 93 13.01 3.35 -22.17
CA ARG A 93 12.61 1.93 -22.08
C ARG A 93 11.96 1.62 -20.74
N THR A 94 12.59 2.02 -19.64
CA THR A 94 12.06 1.79 -18.29
C THR A 94 10.74 2.52 -18.09
N PHE A 95 10.66 3.78 -18.51
CA PHE A 95 9.44 4.57 -18.43
C PHE A 95 8.30 3.91 -19.20
N SER A 96 8.56 3.45 -20.42
CA SER A 96 7.57 2.79 -21.26
C SER A 96 7.08 1.45 -20.68
N GLN A 97 7.95 0.72 -19.99
CA GLN A 97 7.55 -0.50 -19.27
C GLN A 97 6.57 -0.22 -18.12
N VAL A 98 6.74 0.92 -17.42
CA VAL A 98 5.88 1.28 -16.29
C VAL A 98 4.59 1.96 -16.75
N TRP A 99 4.67 2.86 -17.74
CA TRP A 99 3.58 3.75 -18.14
C TRP A 99 2.86 3.34 -19.44
N ASN A 100 3.30 2.27 -20.11
CA ASN A 100 2.81 1.81 -21.42
C ASN A 100 2.80 2.91 -22.50
N CYS A 101 3.63 3.94 -22.36
CA CYS A 101 3.86 4.98 -23.36
C CYS A 101 5.26 5.59 -23.18
N ASN A 102 5.81 6.20 -24.23
CA ASN A 102 7.10 6.86 -24.09
C ASN A 102 6.98 8.20 -23.34
N PRO A 103 8.10 8.70 -22.76
CA PRO A 103 8.11 9.93 -21.97
C PRO A 103 7.66 11.17 -22.75
N SER A 104 7.98 11.26 -24.06
CA SER A 104 7.62 12.40 -24.90
C SER A 104 6.12 12.47 -25.13
N ASP A 105 5.50 11.33 -25.45
CA ASP A 105 4.04 11.23 -25.63
C ASP A 105 3.29 11.47 -24.33
N PHE A 106 3.83 10.95 -23.23
CA PHE A 106 3.30 11.22 -21.89
C PHE A 106 3.30 12.73 -21.62
N LYS A 107 4.46 13.37 -21.72
CA LYS A 107 4.64 14.80 -21.47
C LYS A 107 3.72 15.64 -22.35
N LYS A 108 3.66 15.37 -23.67
CA LYS A 108 2.80 16.09 -24.61
C LYS A 108 1.33 15.95 -24.23
N ARG A 109 0.84 14.75 -24.01
CA ARG A 109 -0.56 14.46 -23.66
C ARG A 109 -1.02 15.21 -22.42
N TYR A 110 -0.15 15.30 -21.42
CA TYR A 110 -0.52 15.84 -20.12
C TYR A 110 -0.23 17.33 -19.96
N THR A 111 0.69 17.89 -20.72
CA THR A 111 0.88 19.33 -20.80
C THR A 111 -0.28 20.00 -21.55
N GLU A 112 -0.82 19.35 -22.60
CA GLU A 112 -1.95 19.87 -23.38
C GLU A 112 -3.29 19.81 -22.62
N LYS A 113 -3.49 18.86 -21.72
CA LYS A 113 -4.75 18.67 -20.96
C LYS A 113 -4.88 19.54 -19.71
N GLY A 114 -3.83 20.27 -19.32
CA GLY A 114 -3.83 21.15 -18.15
C GLY A 114 -3.71 20.42 -16.80
N ARG A 115 -3.37 21.21 -15.76
CA ARG A 115 -3.10 20.70 -14.40
C ARG A 115 -4.33 20.15 -13.66
N GLU A 116 -5.52 20.54 -14.07
CA GLU A 116 -6.78 20.19 -13.38
C GLU A 116 -7.13 18.71 -13.49
N HIS A 117 -6.54 18.00 -14.45
CA HIS A 117 -6.77 16.55 -14.65
C HIS A 117 -5.61 15.68 -14.18
N SER A 118 -4.63 16.22 -13.47
CA SER A 118 -3.43 15.47 -13.07
C SER A 118 -3.74 14.27 -12.14
N ALA A 119 -4.77 14.36 -11.33
CA ALA A 119 -5.18 13.28 -10.43
C ALA A 119 -5.79 12.06 -11.18
N GLU A 120 -6.35 12.28 -12.38
CA GLU A 120 -6.91 11.20 -13.21
C GLU A 120 -5.86 10.55 -14.12
N LEU A 121 -4.68 11.13 -14.20
CA LEU A 121 -3.69 10.84 -15.23
C LEU A 121 -2.71 9.72 -14.86
N PHE A 122 -2.58 9.42 -13.59
CA PHE A 122 -1.75 8.32 -13.15
C PHE A 122 -2.54 7.01 -13.33
N PRO A 123 -2.03 6.06 -14.13
CA PRO A 123 -2.66 4.76 -14.22
C PRO A 123 -2.75 4.19 -12.82
N LYS A 124 -3.97 4.01 -12.35
CA LYS A 124 -4.24 3.33 -11.10
C LYS A 124 -3.81 1.89 -11.30
N ILE A 125 -2.58 1.58 -10.93
CA ILE A 125 -2.14 0.19 -10.89
C ILE A 125 -2.87 -0.42 -9.72
N THR A 126 -3.83 -1.25 -10.05
CA THR A 126 -4.60 -2.04 -9.11
C THR A 126 -3.63 -2.84 -8.25
N GLY A 127 -3.59 -2.56 -6.96
CA GLY A 127 -3.01 -3.48 -5.98
C GLY A 127 -3.90 -4.72 -5.95
N PHE A 128 -3.59 -5.70 -6.81
CA PHE A 128 -4.36 -6.93 -6.90
C PHE A 128 -4.07 -7.83 -5.71
N ILE A 129 -5.12 -8.18 -4.98
CA ILE A 129 -5.21 -9.52 -4.43
C ILE A 129 -6.08 -10.29 -5.44
N GLN A 130 -5.45 -10.99 -6.36
CA GLN A 130 -6.12 -11.98 -7.19
C GLN A 130 -6.25 -13.27 -6.37
N LEU A 131 -7.45 -13.53 -5.89
CA LEU A 131 -7.83 -14.84 -5.39
C LEU A 131 -8.80 -15.42 -6.44
N GLU A 132 -8.37 -16.48 -7.10
CA GLU A 132 -9.17 -17.27 -8.07
C GLU A 132 -9.92 -16.47 -9.15
N GLY A 133 -9.29 -15.39 -9.68
CA GLY A 133 -9.81 -14.66 -10.84
C GLY A 133 -10.76 -13.50 -10.50
N GLU A 134 -11.06 -13.23 -9.25
CA GLU A 134 -11.86 -12.08 -8.84
C GLU A 134 -11.01 -10.91 -8.37
N THR A 135 -11.34 -9.70 -8.84
CA THR A 135 -10.73 -8.45 -8.36
C THR A 135 -11.52 -7.95 -7.15
N ILE A 136 -10.92 -7.99 -5.96
CA ILE A 136 -11.62 -7.68 -4.71
C ILE A 136 -11.62 -6.17 -4.41
N MET A 137 -10.74 -5.36 -4.98
CA MET A 137 -10.58 -3.95 -4.62
C MET A 137 -11.29 -2.99 -5.58
N ARG A 138 -12.21 -2.18 -5.04
CA ARG A 138 -12.91 -1.11 -5.78
C ARG A 138 -12.04 0.12 -6.03
N ARG A 139 -11.07 0.39 -5.16
CA ARG A 139 -10.14 1.51 -5.26
C ARG A 139 -8.71 1.04 -5.28
N THR A 140 -7.98 1.65 -6.17
CA THR A 140 -6.59 1.34 -6.41
C THR A 140 -5.76 2.55 -6.09
N VAL A 141 -4.95 2.44 -5.07
CA VAL A 141 -3.80 3.33 -4.87
C VAL A 141 -2.64 2.71 -5.62
N ASP A 142 -1.98 3.49 -6.46
CA ASP A 142 -0.70 3.04 -7.01
C ASP A 142 0.25 2.81 -5.84
N ILE A 143 0.73 1.58 -5.72
CA ILE A 143 1.65 1.20 -4.64
C ILE A 143 2.89 2.10 -4.65
N SER A 144 3.33 2.57 -5.82
CA SER A 144 4.43 3.52 -5.94
C SER A 144 4.09 4.91 -5.37
N GLU A 145 2.82 5.21 -5.11
CA GLU A 145 2.35 6.44 -4.47
C GLU A 145 1.95 6.26 -3.01
N LEU A 146 2.13 5.08 -2.48
CA LEU A 146 1.71 4.73 -1.11
C LEU A 146 2.29 5.71 -0.07
N TYR A 147 3.54 6.13 -0.24
CA TYR A 147 4.17 7.13 0.62
C TYR A 147 3.41 8.47 0.61
N ASP A 148 3.10 9.01 -0.57
CA ASP A 148 2.38 10.28 -0.70
C ASP A 148 0.94 10.17 -0.22
N PHE A 149 0.31 9.03 -0.46
CA PHE A 149 -1.04 8.75 0.00
C PHE A 149 -1.15 8.83 1.53
N PHE A 150 -0.23 8.20 2.26
CA PHE A 150 -0.18 8.31 3.71
C PHE A 150 0.10 9.74 4.17
N LYS A 151 1.03 10.42 3.52
CA LYS A 151 1.40 11.80 3.82
C LYS A 151 0.23 12.78 3.65
N SER A 152 -0.66 12.54 2.69
CA SER A 152 -1.84 13.39 2.44
C SER A 152 -2.94 13.24 3.48
N ARG A 153 -2.95 12.13 4.26
CA ARG A 153 -3.98 11.81 5.26
C ARG A 153 -3.55 12.09 6.69
N LYS A 154 -2.79 13.15 6.86
CA LYS A 154 -2.43 13.65 8.19
C LYS A 154 -3.69 13.99 8.99
N ASP A 155 -3.68 13.65 10.29
CA ASP A 155 -4.78 13.83 11.23
C ASP A 155 -6.07 13.03 10.94
N CYS A 156 -6.09 12.19 9.91
CA CYS A 156 -7.21 11.31 9.65
C CYS A 156 -7.24 10.12 10.60
N TRP A 157 -8.43 9.53 10.74
CA TRP A 157 -8.64 8.33 11.53
C TRP A 157 -8.56 7.08 10.65
N PHE A 158 -8.04 6.00 11.21
CA PHE A 158 -7.97 4.68 10.58
C PHE A 158 -8.78 3.67 11.36
N VAL A 159 -9.23 2.63 10.66
CA VAL A 159 -9.74 1.41 11.27
C VAL A 159 -8.77 0.29 10.97
N CYS A 160 -8.16 -0.28 12.01
CA CYS A 160 -7.29 -1.44 11.87
C CYS A 160 -8.06 -2.69 12.21
N GLY A 161 -8.01 -3.68 11.32
CA GLY A 161 -8.65 -4.97 11.45
C GLY A 161 -7.65 -6.11 11.49
N ASP A 162 -8.04 -7.20 12.13
CA ASP A 162 -7.27 -8.43 12.23
C ASP A 162 -8.22 -9.64 12.25
N ILE A 163 -7.85 -10.71 11.52
CA ILE A 163 -8.66 -11.94 11.53
C ILE A 163 -8.45 -12.68 12.84
N VAL A 164 -9.55 -12.90 13.56
CA VAL A 164 -9.53 -13.69 14.78
C VAL A 164 -9.37 -15.16 14.40
N HIS A 165 -8.32 -15.81 14.94
CA HIS A 165 -8.06 -17.25 14.74
C HIS A 165 -7.81 -17.69 13.29
N LEU A 166 -7.01 -16.95 12.50
CA LEU A 166 -6.63 -17.37 11.14
C LEU A 166 -5.87 -18.71 11.13
N ILE A 167 -5.07 -19.03 12.18
CA ILE A 167 -4.30 -20.27 12.25
C ILE A 167 -5.20 -21.53 12.16
N PRO A 168 -6.26 -21.69 12.96
CA PRO A 168 -7.21 -22.81 12.81
C PRO A 168 -7.86 -22.89 11.41
N ILE A 169 -8.11 -21.75 10.76
CA ILE A 169 -8.65 -21.74 9.40
C ILE A 169 -7.61 -22.28 8.40
N ASN A 170 -6.34 -21.89 8.56
CA ASN A 170 -5.22 -22.40 7.74
C ASN A 170 -4.96 -23.90 7.95
N GLU A 171 -5.29 -24.44 9.13
CA GLU A 171 -5.20 -25.89 9.42
C GLU A 171 -6.23 -26.70 8.63
N ILE A 172 -7.36 -26.09 8.23
CA ILE A 172 -8.31 -26.73 7.30
C ILE A 172 -7.64 -26.90 5.93
N SER A 173 -7.16 -25.79 5.37
CA SER A 173 -6.29 -25.74 4.19
C SER A 173 -5.76 -24.31 4.00
N HIS A 174 -4.65 -24.15 3.28
CA HIS A 174 -4.16 -22.84 2.90
C HIS A 174 -5.18 -22.04 2.05
N LYS A 175 -5.94 -22.72 1.19
CA LYS A 175 -7.00 -22.09 0.40
C LYS A 175 -8.15 -21.55 1.26
N ALA A 176 -8.49 -22.23 2.37
CA ALA A 176 -9.48 -21.73 3.32
C ALA A 176 -8.99 -20.44 4.00
N GLY A 177 -7.70 -20.37 4.37
CA GLY A 177 -7.09 -19.16 4.88
C GLY A 177 -7.09 -18.02 3.88
N ASP A 178 -6.77 -18.29 2.61
CA ASP A 178 -6.83 -17.31 1.52
C ASP A 178 -8.27 -16.79 1.32
N ALA A 179 -9.26 -17.67 1.36
CA ALA A 179 -10.67 -17.29 1.29
C ALA A 179 -11.09 -16.40 2.49
N ALA A 180 -10.61 -16.69 3.68
CA ALA A 180 -10.87 -15.88 4.88
C ALA A 180 -10.25 -14.48 4.74
N ILE A 181 -9.03 -14.37 4.23
CA ILE A 181 -8.36 -13.10 3.94
C ILE A 181 -9.14 -12.29 2.91
N ALA A 182 -9.57 -12.93 1.82
CA ALA A 182 -10.37 -12.29 0.78
C ALA A 182 -11.69 -11.74 1.32
N GLU A 183 -12.38 -12.52 2.12
CA GLU A 183 -13.65 -12.10 2.71
C GLU A 183 -13.46 -10.98 3.75
N ALA A 184 -12.40 -11.03 4.56
CA ALA A 184 -12.06 -9.95 5.48
C ALA A 184 -11.87 -8.61 4.75
N LEU A 185 -11.11 -8.62 3.65
CA LEU A 185 -10.95 -7.45 2.77
C LEU A 185 -12.30 -6.98 2.20
N ARG A 186 -13.12 -7.90 1.69
CA ARG A 186 -14.44 -7.58 1.12
C ARG A 186 -15.35 -6.93 2.16
N ARG A 187 -15.36 -7.42 3.41
CA ARG A 187 -16.13 -6.83 4.51
C ARG A 187 -15.66 -5.41 4.82
N MET A 188 -14.35 -5.21 4.93
CA MET A 188 -13.79 -3.88 5.17
C MET A 188 -14.07 -2.91 4.03
N GLU A 189 -13.95 -3.35 2.78
CA GLU A 189 -14.27 -2.53 1.60
C GLU A 189 -15.76 -2.21 1.48
N SER A 190 -16.63 -3.11 1.88
CA SER A 190 -18.09 -2.92 1.77
C SER A 190 -18.60 -1.72 2.59
N VAL A 191 -17.88 -1.34 3.63
CA VAL A 191 -18.23 -0.21 4.50
C VAL A 191 -17.53 1.09 4.10
N CYS A 192 -16.56 1.05 3.19
CA CYS A 192 -15.78 2.20 2.77
C CYS A 192 -16.61 3.27 2.07
N GLY A 193 -16.37 4.52 2.45
CA GLY A 193 -16.80 5.68 1.70
C GLY A 193 -15.97 5.87 0.41
N PRO A 194 -16.37 6.87 -0.41
CA PRO A 194 -15.73 7.08 -1.69
C PRO A 194 -14.25 7.49 -1.62
N GLU A 195 -13.76 8.02 -0.53
CA GLU A 195 -12.36 8.45 -0.34
C GLU A 195 -11.53 7.49 0.53
N ASP A 196 -12.16 6.43 1.06
CA ASP A 196 -11.50 5.47 1.93
C ASP A 196 -10.76 4.40 1.12
N VAL A 197 -9.71 3.84 1.70
CA VAL A 197 -8.91 2.79 1.05
C VAL A 197 -8.52 1.74 2.07
N VAL A 198 -8.63 0.47 1.71
CA VAL A 198 -8.20 -0.66 2.54
C VAL A 198 -6.87 -1.19 2.03
N PHE A 199 -5.96 -1.48 2.97
CA PHE A 199 -4.70 -2.15 2.70
C PHE A 199 -4.55 -3.39 3.57
N ARG A 200 -3.98 -4.44 3.00
CA ARG A 200 -3.44 -5.54 3.79
C ARG A 200 -2.04 -5.15 4.27
N ILE A 201 -1.86 -5.07 5.59
CA ILE A 201 -0.62 -4.60 6.22
C ILE A 201 0.19 -5.72 6.88
N GLY A 202 -0.36 -6.93 6.91
CA GLY A 202 0.26 -8.11 7.51
C GLY A 202 -0.40 -9.40 7.03
N GLY A 203 -0.08 -10.53 7.66
CA GLY A 203 -0.66 -11.83 7.34
C GLY A 203 -2.18 -11.85 7.39
N ASP A 204 -2.71 -11.42 8.50
CA ASP A 204 -4.12 -11.35 8.87
C ASP A 204 -4.55 -9.92 9.24
N GLU A 205 -3.68 -8.94 9.02
CA GLU A 205 -3.86 -7.56 9.45
C GLU A 205 -4.19 -6.64 8.28
N PHE A 206 -5.14 -5.74 8.50
CA PHE A 206 -5.64 -4.78 7.51
C PHE A 206 -5.73 -3.37 8.11
N ALA A 207 -5.62 -2.36 7.26
CA ALA A 207 -5.86 -0.98 7.62
C ALA A 207 -6.82 -0.33 6.62
N LEU A 208 -7.95 0.17 7.11
CA LEU A 208 -8.86 1.04 6.38
C LEU A 208 -8.47 2.48 6.71
N LEU A 209 -7.94 3.17 5.73
CA LEU A 209 -7.54 4.56 5.81
C LEU A 209 -8.71 5.43 5.38
N THR A 210 -9.24 6.21 6.31
CA THR A 210 -10.27 7.19 5.96
C THR A 210 -9.63 8.49 5.47
N ASN A 211 -10.40 9.30 4.75
CA ASN A 211 -10.05 10.68 4.47
C ASN A 211 -10.78 11.63 5.44
N SER A 212 -11.13 11.15 6.64
CA SER A 212 -11.87 11.90 7.64
C SER A 212 -11.05 12.17 8.90
N ARG A 213 -11.16 13.40 9.42
CA ARG A 213 -10.59 13.81 10.71
C ARG A 213 -11.55 13.57 11.86
N GLU A 214 -12.75 13.07 11.61
CA GLU A 214 -13.78 12.82 12.59
C GLU A 214 -13.69 11.39 13.12
N GLN A 215 -13.50 11.26 14.44
CA GLN A 215 -13.46 9.96 15.10
C GLN A 215 -14.78 9.19 14.94
N ALA A 216 -15.90 9.89 14.96
CA ALA A 216 -17.23 9.29 14.85
C ALA A 216 -17.37 8.49 13.55
N TYR A 217 -16.83 8.99 12.43
CA TYR A 217 -16.86 8.29 11.15
C TYR A 217 -16.08 6.96 11.20
N ALA A 218 -14.84 6.99 11.70
CA ALA A 218 -14.06 5.76 11.83
C ALA A 218 -14.70 4.77 12.83
N GLN A 219 -15.34 5.29 13.89
CA GLN A 219 -16.06 4.46 14.84
C GLN A 219 -17.28 3.78 14.21
N GLU A 220 -18.04 4.50 13.39
CA GLU A 220 -19.16 3.95 12.62
C GLU A 220 -18.71 2.83 11.68
N LEU A 221 -17.61 3.06 10.92
CA LEU A 221 -17.03 2.02 10.03
C LEU A 221 -16.62 0.79 10.83
N LYS A 222 -15.96 0.98 11.96
CA LYS A 222 -15.57 -0.13 12.85
C LYS A 222 -16.79 -0.94 13.30
N GLU A 223 -17.85 -0.28 13.73
CA GLU A 223 -19.08 -0.96 14.19
C GLU A 223 -19.75 -1.74 13.06
N LYS A 224 -19.79 -1.20 11.85
CA LYS A 224 -20.28 -1.91 10.67
C LYS A 224 -19.44 -3.15 10.35
N ILE A 225 -18.10 -3.06 10.46
CA ILE A 225 -17.20 -4.23 10.26
C ILE A 225 -17.51 -5.30 11.31
N LEU A 226 -17.59 -4.92 12.59
CA LEU A 226 -17.83 -5.85 13.68
C LEU A 226 -19.23 -6.49 13.64
N ALA A 227 -20.22 -5.79 13.08
CA ALA A 227 -21.58 -6.32 12.88
C ALA A 227 -21.64 -7.48 11.88
N MET A 228 -20.62 -7.65 11.05
CA MET A 228 -20.49 -8.79 10.14
C MET A 228 -19.76 -9.99 10.74
N ASN A 229 -19.35 -9.89 12.01
CA ASN A 229 -18.74 -11.02 12.70
C ASN A 229 -19.72 -12.19 12.83
N GLU A 230 -19.18 -13.40 12.94
CA GLU A 230 -19.92 -14.67 13.01
C GLU A 230 -20.62 -15.08 11.71
N GLN A 231 -20.68 -14.20 10.69
CA GLN A 231 -21.14 -14.62 9.38
C GLN A 231 -20.10 -15.58 8.78
N PRO A 232 -20.49 -16.82 8.44
CA PRO A 232 -19.54 -17.79 7.91
C PRO A 232 -19.16 -17.47 6.46
N ILE A 233 -17.95 -17.88 6.08
CA ILE A 233 -17.57 -18.03 4.68
C ILE A 233 -17.92 -19.41 4.19
N GLN A 234 -18.37 -19.52 2.93
CA GLN A 234 -18.59 -20.80 2.28
C GLN A 234 -17.29 -21.28 1.64
N PHE A 235 -16.78 -22.41 2.08
CA PHE A 235 -15.59 -23.01 1.51
C PHE A 235 -15.78 -24.52 1.32
N GLU A 236 -15.73 -25.01 0.09
CA GLU A 236 -15.93 -26.43 -0.27
C GLU A 236 -17.18 -27.05 0.37
N GLY A 237 -18.27 -26.27 0.41
CA GLY A 237 -19.56 -26.71 0.97
C GLY A 237 -19.63 -26.74 2.50
N LYS A 238 -18.66 -26.15 3.17
CA LYS A 238 -18.63 -26.01 4.63
C LYS A 238 -18.69 -24.54 5.04
N ASP A 239 -19.38 -24.28 6.15
CA ASP A 239 -19.42 -22.99 6.81
C ASP A 239 -18.20 -22.84 7.71
N ILE A 240 -17.36 -21.84 7.43
CA ILE A 240 -16.21 -21.50 8.28
C ILE A 240 -16.52 -20.14 8.94
N PRO A 241 -16.64 -20.07 10.27
CA PRO A 241 -16.88 -18.80 10.96
C PRO A 241 -15.71 -17.85 10.75
N LEU A 242 -16.02 -16.59 10.39
CA LEU A 242 -15.04 -15.54 10.22
C LEU A 242 -15.39 -14.36 11.09
N SER A 243 -14.50 -14.00 12.00
CA SER A 243 -14.61 -12.82 12.84
C SER A 243 -13.37 -11.93 12.72
N LEU A 244 -13.60 -10.63 12.74
CA LEU A 244 -12.57 -9.61 12.75
C LEU A 244 -12.53 -8.95 14.12
N TYR A 245 -11.35 -8.67 14.61
CA TYR A 245 -11.12 -7.65 15.61
C TYR A 245 -10.87 -6.31 14.91
N ALA A 246 -11.38 -5.21 15.45
CA ALA A 246 -11.15 -3.90 14.86
C ALA A 246 -10.99 -2.81 15.92
N LYS A 247 -10.10 -1.85 15.65
CA LYS A 247 -9.90 -0.64 16.47
C LYS A 247 -9.72 0.59 15.61
N THR A 248 -10.09 1.76 16.16
CA THR A 248 -9.84 3.05 15.54
C THR A 248 -8.52 3.64 16.04
N VAL A 249 -7.76 4.27 15.16
CA VAL A 249 -6.46 4.91 15.47
C VAL A 249 -6.40 6.24 14.74
N LYS A 250 -5.93 7.29 15.43
CA LYS A 250 -5.65 8.60 14.85
C LYS A 250 -4.17 8.72 14.51
N ILE A 251 -3.89 9.26 13.34
CA ILE A 251 -2.54 9.67 12.97
C ILE A 251 -2.35 11.12 13.41
N GLU A 252 -1.50 11.33 14.42
CA GLU A 252 -1.20 12.67 14.93
C GLU A 252 -0.09 13.35 14.11
N ASP A 253 -0.22 14.67 13.91
CA ASP A 253 0.68 15.49 13.05
C ASP A 253 2.08 15.79 13.67
N LYS A 254 2.46 15.12 14.72
CA LYS A 254 3.83 15.29 15.24
C LYS A 254 4.77 14.47 14.41
N THR A 255 5.38 15.13 13.39
CA THR A 255 6.47 14.55 12.58
C THR A 255 6.37 13.03 12.59
N VAL A 256 5.37 12.54 11.87
CA VAL A 256 5.09 11.13 11.87
C VAL A 256 6.28 10.45 11.22
N ARG A 257 7.25 10.09 12.04
CA ARG A 257 8.13 9.00 11.68
C ARG A 257 7.19 7.83 11.49
N TYR A 258 7.11 7.31 10.31
CA TYR A 258 6.30 6.14 10.00
C TYR A 258 6.49 5.03 11.04
N SER A 259 7.68 4.89 11.61
CA SER A 259 7.99 4.01 12.75
C SER A 259 7.12 4.24 13.99
N GLU A 260 6.53 5.42 14.17
CA GLU A 260 5.66 5.72 15.32
C GLU A 260 4.18 5.48 15.02
N MET A 261 3.78 5.46 13.75
CA MET A 261 2.40 5.19 13.36
C MET A 261 2.01 3.74 13.59
N PHE A 262 2.88 2.82 13.24
CA PHE A 262 2.55 1.42 13.13
C PHE A 262 2.45 0.66 14.45
N PRO A 263 3.24 0.94 15.51
CA PRO A 263 2.96 0.39 16.83
C PRO A 263 1.56 0.74 17.35
N LYS A 264 1.01 1.90 16.93
CA LYS A 264 -0.37 2.30 17.27
C LYS A 264 -1.42 1.59 16.41
N LEU A 265 -1.04 1.11 15.23
CA LEU A 265 -1.92 0.37 14.32
C LEU A 265 -2.00 -1.11 14.67
N MET A 266 -0.93 -1.67 15.27
CA MET A 266 -0.90 -3.08 15.64
C MET A 266 -1.82 -3.39 16.82
N ILE A 267 -2.62 -4.41 16.69
CA ILE A 267 -3.43 -4.95 17.77
C ILE A 267 -2.55 -5.84 18.63
N PRO A 268 -2.31 -5.54 19.92
CA PRO A 268 -1.53 -6.41 20.77
C PRO A 268 -2.19 -7.80 20.87
N ASP A 269 -1.39 -8.86 20.76
CA ASP A 269 -1.88 -10.23 20.87
C ASP A 269 -2.64 -10.50 22.18
N THR A 270 -2.32 -9.72 23.23
CA THR A 270 -3.00 -9.80 24.52
C THR A 270 -4.46 -9.34 24.50
N GLU A 271 -4.85 -8.47 23.55
CA GLU A 271 -6.24 -8.04 23.41
C GLU A 271 -7.08 -9.00 22.57
N LYS A 272 -6.43 -9.85 21.75
CA LYS A 272 -7.10 -10.88 20.93
C LYS A 272 -7.65 -12.03 21.79
N THR A 273 -7.01 -12.32 22.95
CA THR A 273 -7.34 -13.46 23.81
C THR A 273 -8.43 -13.20 24.84
N ASN A 274 -8.78 -11.94 25.12
CA ASN A 274 -9.73 -11.61 26.18
C ASN A 274 -11.20 -11.47 25.74
N LYS A 275 -11.55 -11.84 24.50
CA LYS A 275 -12.95 -11.91 24.06
C LYS A 275 -13.27 -13.34 23.61
N LYS A 276 -13.54 -14.17 24.61
CA LYS A 276 -14.33 -15.41 24.44
C LYS A 276 -15.80 -15.09 24.49
#